data_216538ecc4eed4c62745133e290054be
#
_entry.id   216538ecc4eed4c62745133e290054be
#
_cell.length_a   1.000
_cell.length_b   1.000
_cell.length_c   1.000
_cell.angle_alpha   90.00
_cell.angle_beta   90.00
_cell.angle_gamma   90.00
#
_symmetry.space_group_name_H-M   'P 1'
#
loop_
_entity.id
_entity.type
_entity.pdbx_description
1 polymer ?
#
loop_
_entity_poly.entity_id
_entity_poly.type
_entity_poly.pdbx_seq_one_letter_code
_entity_poly.pdbx_strand_id
1 'polypeptide(L)'
;VYEKYDLNAIKSNPNLYGNENLLDYLDKFGFSTLHSLSVSGGNKFVKYYVSGGYTHMKGLYSGVGRDRFNYSAKLDAYIVKGLTLSLDITGNRSNNKNTSYTTIDAAYSYSPLQVLRFTTGELASLSGSNPLLAVEGLGGYIRNKTNFNTISATLNYELPFLKGMSIYLKATVDNNNSINTTFSSPETTRTFSTIPAPETLPA
;
A
#
# COMPACT_ATOMS: atom_id res chain seq x y z
N VAL A 1 -1.02 8.43 -39.30
CA VAL A 1 -1.08 9.91 -39.32
C VAL A 1 -2.51 10.29 -39.58
N TYR A 2 -3.20 10.90 -38.61
CA TYR A 2 -4.59 11.35 -38.74
C TYR A 2 -4.60 12.62 -39.63
N GLU A 3 -5.57 12.71 -40.50
CA GLU A 3 -5.74 13.89 -41.31
C GLU A 3 -6.29 15.07 -40.48
N LYS A 4 -6.08 16.31 -40.93
CA LYS A 4 -6.41 17.51 -40.16
C LYS A 4 -7.88 17.63 -39.79
N TYR A 5 -8.79 17.14 -40.63
CA TYR A 5 -10.23 17.15 -40.35
C TYR A 5 -10.60 16.11 -39.28
N ASP A 6 -9.88 14.99 -39.20
CA ASP A 6 -10.09 13.97 -38.13
C ASP A 6 -9.79 14.56 -36.76
N LEU A 7 -8.75 15.36 -36.65
CA LEU A 7 -8.41 16.08 -35.41
C LEU A 7 -9.47 17.09 -34.99
N ASN A 8 -10.11 17.74 -35.95
CA ASN A 8 -11.20 18.67 -35.67
C ASN A 8 -12.47 17.92 -35.25
N ALA A 9 -12.77 16.78 -35.86
CA ALA A 9 -13.86 15.90 -35.47
C ALA A 9 -13.68 15.36 -34.04
N ILE A 10 -12.47 14.96 -33.69
CA ILE A 10 -12.10 14.51 -32.34
C ILE A 10 -12.35 15.64 -31.32
N LYS A 11 -11.88 16.85 -31.61
CA LYS A 11 -12.03 17.99 -30.70
C LYS A 11 -13.47 18.47 -30.53
N SER A 12 -14.29 18.34 -31.56
CA SER A 12 -15.69 18.80 -31.54
C SER A 12 -16.66 17.78 -30.94
N ASN A 13 -16.25 16.53 -30.76
CA ASN A 13 -17.10 15.45 -30.23
C ASN A 13 -16.48 14.75 -29.01
N PRO A 14 -16.39 15.42 -27.85
CA PRO A 14 -15.70 14.89 -26.67
C PRO A 14 -16.36 13.66 -26.06
N ASN A 15 -17.64 13.38 -26.39
CA ASN A 15 -18.33 12.17 -25.94
C ASN A 15 -18.10 10.95 -26.87
N LEU A 16 -17.54 11.16 -28.05
CA LEU A 16 -17.19 10.11 -29.01
C LEU A 16 -15.71 9.80 -28.99
N TYR A 17 -14.90 10.81 -28.80
CA TYR A 17 -13.44 10.72 -28.82
C TYR A 17 -12.88 11.34 -27.55
N GLY A 18 -12.10 10.54 -26.83
CA GLY A 18 -11.34 11.04 -25.67
C GLY A 18 -10.22 11.95 -26.11
N ASN A 19 -9.81 12.82 -25.20
CA ASN A 19 -8.60 13.62 -25.30
C ASN A 19 -7.98 13.79 -23.91
N GLU A 20 -8.07 12.77 -23.10
CA GLU A 20 -7.62 12.78 -21.72
C GLU A 20 -6.34 11.97 -21.58
N ASN A 21 -5.44 12.47 -20.75
CA ASN A 21 -4.26 11.72 -20.35
C ASN A 21 -4.48 11.20 -18.93
N LEU A 22 -4.56 9.88 -18.76
CA LEU A 22 -4.81 9.26 -17.46
C LEU A 22 -3.72 9.61 -16.43
N LEU A 23 -2.50 9.93 -16.86
CA LEU A 23 -1.42 10.34 -15.98
C LEU A 23 -1.70 11.67 -15.27
N ASP A 24 -2.57 12.53 -15.84
CA ASP A 24 -2.95 13.82 -15.23
C ASP A 24 -3.84 13.64 -14.00
N TYR A 25 -4.47 12.46 -13.85
CA TYR A 25 -5.25 12.09 -12.68
C TYR A 25 -4.42 11.53 -11.53
N LEU A 26 -3.12 11.31 -11.75
CA LEU A 26 -2.21 10.85 -10.70
C LEU A 26 -1.72 12.04 -9.87
N ASP A 27 -1.60 11.84 -8.57
CA ASP A 27 -0.91 12.80 -7.70
C ASP A 27 0.55 12.93 -8.18
N LYS A 28 1.05 14.15 -8.30
CA LYS A 28 2.43 14.41 -8.75
C LYS A 28 3.48 13.89 -7.77
N PHE A 29 3.11 13.74 -6.50
CA PHE A 29 4.02 13.34 -5.44
C PHE A 29 3.36 12.30 -4.54
N GLY A 30 4.08 11.21 -4.30
CA GLY A 30 3.84 10.35 -3.14
C GLY A 30 4.39 11.03 -1.90
N PHE A 31 3.75 10.79 -0.75
CA PHE A 31 4.16 11.34 0.52
C PHE A 31 4.47 10.22 1.52
N SER A 32 5.59 10.34 2.22
CA SER A 32 5.95 9.39 3.28
C SER A 32 6.48 10.14 4.50
N THR A 33 5.99 9.75 5.67
CA THR A 33 6.52 10.21 6.95
C THR A 33 6.98 9.02 7.79
N LEU A 34 8.06 9.23 8.52
CA LEU A 34 8.58 8.28 9.50
C LEU A 34 8.79 9.00 10.83
N HIS A 35 8.17 8.49 11.87
CA HIS A 35 8.38 8.92 13.24
C HIS A 35 8.94 7.76 14.04
N SER A 36 10.00 7.98 14.79
CA SER A 36 10.58 6.97 15.67
C SER A 36 10.97 7.57 17.01
N LEU A 37 10.75 6.78 18.05
CA LEU A 37 11.13 7.11 19.42
C LEU A 37 11.78 5.88 20.04
N SER A 38 12.88 6.08 20.75
CA SER A 38 13.50 5.02 21.53
C SER A 38 13.96 5.54 22.89
N VAL A 39 13.89 4.65 23.86
CA VAL A 39 14.34 4.90 25.23
C VAL A 39 15.19 3.70 25.66
N SER A 40 16.34 3.95 26.19
CA SER A 40 17.22 2.92 26.77
C SER A 40 17.79 3.36 28.09
N GLY A 41 18.06 2.42 28.94
CA GLY A 41 18.64 2.69 30.25
C GLY A 41 19.04 1.40 30.95
N GLY A 42 19.51 1.54 32.13
CA GLY A 42 19.85 0.39 32.95
C GLY A 42 20.84 0.69 34.07
N ASN A 43 21.15 -0.36 34.80
CA ASN A 43 22.12 -0.38 35.85
C ASN A 43 22.92 -1.69 35.77
N LYS A 44 23.71 -2.01 36.81
CA LYS A 44 24.49 -3.24 36.84
C LYS A 44 23.71 -4.54 36.89
N PHE A 45 22.39 -4.45 37.16
CA PHE A 45 21.52 -5.63 37.28
C PHE A 45 20.56 -5.79 36.10
N VAL A 46 20.17 -4.66 35.47
CA VAL A 46 19.17 -4.65 34.42
C VAL A 46 19.54 -3.61 33.38
N LYS A 47 19.43 -3.98 32.10
CA LYS A 47 19.47 -3.07 30.95
C LYS A 47 18.20 -3.23 30.16
N TYR A 48 17.68 -2.13 29.66
CA TYR A 48 16.50 -2.15 28.82
C TYR A 48 16.61 -1.21 27.62
N TYR A 49 15.92 -1.58 26.58
CA TYR A 49 15.73 -0.79 25.38
C TYR A 49 14.29 -0.96 24.92
N VAL A 50 13.59 0.15 24.66
CA VAL A 50 12.26 0.16 24.09
C VAL A 50 12.24 1.13 22.94
N SER A 51 11.67 0.73 21.82
CA SER A 51 11.48 1.60 20.65
C SER A 51 10.11 1.39 20.02
N GLY A 52 9.61 2.46 19.43
CA GLY A 52 8.43 2.47 18.60
C GLY A 52 8.65 3.34 17.36
N GLY A 53 8.08 2.94 16.25
CA GLY A 53 8.16 3.69 15.01
C GLY A 53 6.86 3.62 14.24
N TYR A 54 6.44 4.73 13.65
CA TYR A 54 5.27 4.83 12.81
C TYR A 54 5.66 5.38 11.44
N THR A 55 5.24 4.68 10.40
CA THR A 55 5.42 5.09 9.02
C THR A 55 4.04 5.25 8.38
N HIS A 56 3.81 6.40 7.79
CA HIS A 56 2.65 6.66 6.93
C HIS A 56 3.12 6.94 5.51
N MET A 57 2.52 6.26 4.54
CA MET A 57 2.79 6.45 3.11
C MET A 57 1.48 6.65 2.37
N LYS A 58 1.41 7.72 1.57
CA LYS A 58 0.35 7.96 0.60
C LYS A 58 0.90 7.64 -0.80
N GLY A 59 0.15 6.86 -1.58
CA GLY A 59 0.47 6.56 -2.98
C GLY A 59 0.17 7.73 -3.91
N LEU A 60 0.36 7.49 -5.21
CA LEU A 60 0.17 8.49 -6.27
C LEU A 60 -1.28 8.65 -6.72
N TYR A 61 -2.21 7.88 -6.19
CA TYR A 61 -3.63 7.96 -6.52
C TYR A 61 -4.51 7.59 -5.33
N SER A 62 -5.79 7.93 -5.44
CA SER A 62 -6.75 7.78 -4.34
C SER A 62 -6.83 6.33 -3.85
N GLY A 63 -6.95 6.17 -2.56
CA GLY A 63 -7.15 4.86 -1.95
C GLY A 63 -5.90 3.99 -1.81
N VAL A 64 -4.73 4.44 -2.28
CA VAL A 64 -3.46 3.71 -2.12
C VAL A 64 -2.63 4.31 -1.02
N GLY A 65 -2.20 3.47 -0.10
CA GLY A 65 -1.37 3.90 1.01
C GLY A 65 -0.97 2.77 1.94
N ARG A 66 -0.10 3.08 2.87
CA ARG A 66 0.40 2.15 3.86
C ARG A 66 0.62 2.84 5.19
N ASP A 67 0.07 2.26 6.23
CA ASP A 67 0.39 2.58 7.62
C ASP A 67 1.15 1.40 8.23
N ARG A 68 2.29 1.69 8.87
CA ARG A 68 3.07 0.67 9.54
C ARG A 68 3.52 1.16 10.90
N PHE A 69 3.24 0.37 11.91
CA PHE A 69 3.75 0.54 13.26
C PHE A 69 4.74 -0.57 13.59
N ASN A 70 5.94 -0.21 14.04
CA ASN A 70 6.96 -1.13 14.49
C ASN A 70 7.21 -0.89 15.97
N TYR A 71 7.52 -1.94 16.71
CA TYR A 71 7.91 -1.84 18.11
C TYR A 71 8.97 -2.88 18.44
N SER A 72 9.81 -2.54 19.40
CA SER A 72 10.82 -3.44 19.94
C SER A 72 11.00 -3.14 21.42
N ALA A 73 11.09 -4.18 22.22
CA ALA A 73 11.46 -4.09 23.62
C ALA A 73 12.49 -5.18 23.91
N LYS A 74 13.58 -4.79 24.55
CA LYS A 74 14.66 -5.69 25.01
C LYS A 74 14.90 -5.46 26.47
N LEU A 75 15.10 -6.55 27.21
CA LEU A 75 15.44 -6.54 28.63
C LEU A 75 16.54 -7.58 28.86
N ASP A 76 17.66 -7.13 29.42
CA ASP A 76 18.72 -7.99 29.90
C ASP A 76 18.78 -7.90 31.42
N ALA A 77 18.53 -9.01 32.11
CA ALA A 77 18.59 -9.12 33.56
C ALA A 77 19.80 -9.99 33.97
N TYR A 78 20.68 -9.40 34.73
CA TYR A 78 21.87 -10.07 35.32
C TYR A 78 21.47 -10.60 36.69
N ILE A 79 21.03 -11.87 36.72
CA ILE A 79 20.38 -12.49 37.91
C ILE A 79 21.42 -12.74 38.97
N VAL A 80 22.49 -13.41 38.59
CA VAL A 80 23.68 -13.65 39.43
C VAL A 80 24.92 -13.56 38.53
N LYS A 81 26.10 -13.63 39.16
CA LYS A 81 27.36 -13.61 38.40
C LYS A 81 27.41 -14.74 37.39
N GLY A 82 27.54 -14.40 36.13
CA GLY A 82 27.58 -15.33 35.00
C GLY A 82 26.20 -15.75 34.45
N LEU A 83 25.08 -15.41 35.08
CA LEU A 83 23.75 -15.78 34.62
C LEU A 83 22.98 -14.55 34.13
N THR A 84 22.67 -14.52 32.85
CA THR A 84 21.93 -13.45 32.20
C THR A 84 20.65 -14.03 31.57
N LEU A 85 19.52 -13.38 31.83
CA LEU A 85 18.26 -13.61 31.17
C LEU A 85 17.98 -12.43 30.22
N SER A 86 17.83 -12.70 28.94
CA SER A 86 17.45 -11.73 27.94
C SER A 86 16.04 -12.00 27.44
N LEU A 87 15.20 -10.99 27.44
CA LEU A 87 13.85 -11.02 26.87
C LEU A 87 13.81 -10.03 25.71
N ASP A 88 13.39 -10.52 24.54
CA ASP A 88 13.24 -9.70 23.32
C ASP A 88 11.81 -9.84 22.82
N ILE A 89 11.18 -8.70 22.59
CA ILE A 89 9.88 -8.59 21.95
C ILE A 89 10.05 -7.65 20.75
N THR A 90 9.74 -8.15 19.58
CA THR A 90 9.73 -7.32 18.37
C THR A 90 8.44 -7.58 17.59
N GLY A 91 7.94 -6.55 16.94
CA GLY A 91 6.78 -6.74 16.11
C GLY A 91 6.55 -5.58 15.17
N ASN A 92 5.67 -5.85 14.23
CA ASN A 92 5.14 -4.81 13.35
C ASN A 92 3.68 -5.08 13.02
N ARG A 93 2.94 -4.01 12.87
CA ARG A 93 1.58 -4.00 12.35
C ARG A 93 1.54 -3.13 11.12
N SER A 94 1.15 -3.70 9.99
CA SER A 94 1.03 -3.00 8.72
C SER A 94 -0.41 -3.06 8.22
N ASN A 95 -0.89 -1.94 7.70
CA ASN A 95 -2.18 -1.83 7.03
C ASN A 95 -1.91 -1.24 5.64
N ASN A 96 -1.90 -2.10 4.64
CA ASN A 96 -1.73 -1.70 3.26
C ASN A 96 -3.12 -1.57 2.62
N LYS A 97 -3.38 -0.46 1.98
CA LYS A 97 -4.57 -0.24 1.19
C LYS A 97 -4.17 -0.05 -0.27
N ASN A 98 -4.87 -0.73 -1.16
CA ASN A 98 -4.67 -0.63 -2.60
C ASN A 98 -6.04 -0.61 -3.29
N THR A 99 -6.08 -0.19 -4.54
CA THR A 99 -7.28 -0.30 -5.35
C THR A 99 -7.49 -1.75 -5.80
N SER A 100 -8.73 -2.10 -6.15
CA SER A 100 -9.04 -3.44 -6.69
C SER A 100 -8.61 -3.61 -8.15
N TYR A 101 -8.17 -2.54 -8.82
CA TYR A 101 -7.72 -2.54 -10.22
C TYR A 101 -6.25 -2.15 -10.34
N THR A 102 -5.57 -2.69 -11.35
CA THR A 102 -4.20 -2.31 -11.71
C THR A 102 -4.23 -0.98 -12.45
N THR A 103 -3.73 0.06 -11.82
CA THR A 103 -3.89 1.45 -12.31
C THR A 103 -2.73 1.89 -13.19
N ILE A 104 -1.50 1.52 -12.82
CA ILE A 104 -0.31 2.01 -13.53
C ILE A 104 -0.24 1.38 -14.92
N ASP A 105 -0.41 0.07 -15.03
CA ASP A 105 -0.40 -0.62 -16.32
C ASP A 105 -1.54 -0.15 -17.22
N ALA A 106 -2.72 0.10 -16.64
CA ALA A 106 -3.86 0.66 -17.36
C ALA A 106 -3.58 2.08 -17.85
N ALA A 107 -2.88 2.90 -17.06
CA ALA A 107 -2.53 4.28 -17.44
C ALA A 107 -1.59 4.34 -18.65
N TYR A 108 -0.64 3.41 -18.73
CA TYR A 108 0.29 3.34 -19.87
C TYR A 108 -0.31 2.66 -21.10
N SER A 109 -1.25 1.74 -20.91
CA SER A 109 -1.89 0.99 -22.00
C SER A 109 -3.13 1.70 -22.57
N TYR A 110 -3.58 2.75 -21.91
CA TYR A 110 -4.80 3.44 -22.27
C TYR A 110 -4.63 4.30 -23.54
N SER A 111 -5.56 4.17 -24.48
CA SER A 111 -5.57 5.01 -25.67
C SER A 111 -6.21 6.38 -25.36
N PRO A 112 -5.52 7.50 -25.58
CA PRO A 112 -6.08 8.84 -25.34
C PRO A 112 -7.35 9.14 -26.14
N LEU A 113 -7.63 8.38 -27.21
CA LEU A 113 -8.83 8.52 -28.02
C LEU A 113 -10.07 7.86 -27.43
N GLN A 114 -9.92 7.05 -26.40
CA GLN A 114 -11.07 6.47 -25.69
C GLN A 114 -11.64 7.49 -24.70
N VAL A 115 -12.95 7.58 -24.61
CA VAL A 115 -13.63 8.42 -23.63
C VAL A 115 -13.60 7.72 -22.28
N LEU A 116 -13.05 8.38 -21.26
CA LEU A 116 -13.09 7.91 -19.88
C LEU A 116 -14.35 8.37 -19.15
N ARG A 117 -14.73 9.63 -19.40
CA ARG A 117 -15.86 10.28 -18.77
C ARG A 117 -16.60 11.10 -19.81
N PHE A 118 -17.92 11.00 -19.80
CA PHE A 118 -18.77 11.84 -20.63
C PHE A 118 -18.88 13.25 -20.08
N THR A 119 -19.28 14.18 -20.93
CA THR A 119 -19.53 15.60 -20.53
C THR A 119 -20.62 15.73 -19.46
N THR A 120 -21.48 14.70 -19.31
CA THR A 120 -22.47 14.58 -18.22
C THR A 120 -21.86 14.22 -16.86
N GLY A 121 -20.56 13.87 -16.81
CA GLY A 121 -19.86 13.45 -15.61
C GLY A 121 -19.89 11.94 -15.35
N GLU A 122 -20.62 11.17 -16.15
CA GLU A 122 -20.73 9.72 -16.01
C GLU A 122 -19.52 9.00 -16.62
N LEU A 123 -19.12 7.89 -16.01
CA LEU A 123 -18.02 7.08 -16.52
C LEU A 123 -18.43 6.30 -17.75
N ALA A 124 -17.57 6.29 -18.76
CA ALA A 124 -17.79 5.52 -19.97
C ALA A 124 -17.52 4.02 -19.71
N SER A 125 -18.37 3.16 -20.30
CA SER A 125 -18.12 1.72 -20.34
C SER A 125 -17.07 1.41 -21.41
N LEU A 126 -16.00 0.75 -21.00
CA LEU A 126 -14.93 0.33 -21.88
C LEU A 126 -14.97 -1.20 -22.06
N SER A 127 -14.25 -1.73 -23.03
CA SER A 127 -14.10 -3.20 -23.23
C SER A 127 -13.40 -3.89 -22.07
N GLY A 128 -12.92 -3.15 -21.09
CA GLY A 128 -12.40 -3.57 -19.80
C GLY A 128 -12.89 -2.61 -18.73
N SER A 129 -12.34 -2.67 -17.53
CA SER A 129 -12.66 -1.71 -16.47
C SER A 129 -12.20 -0.30 -16.82
N ASN A 130 -13.02 0.69 -16.54
CA ASN A 130 -12.64 2.09 -16.68
C ASN A 130 -11.53 2.42 -15.65
N PRO A 131 -10.34 2.85 -16.08
CA PRO A 131 -9.22 3.09 -15.17
C PRO A 131 -9.46 4.22 -14.18
N LEU A 132 -10.40 5.14 -14.42
CA LEU A 132 -10.79 6.18 -13.46
C LEU A 132 -11.38 5.59 -12.18
N LEU A 133 -12.01 4.41 -12.24
CA LEU A 133 -12.50 3.72 -11.04
C LEU A 133 -11.37 3.46 -10.03
N ALA A 134 -10.20 3.09 -10.53
CA ALA A 134 -9.04 2.86 -9.68
C ALA A 134 -8.42 4.17 -9.20
N VAL A 135 -8.23 5.14 -10.08
CA VAL A 135 -7.55 6.41 -9.78
C VAL A 135 -8.35 7.25 -8.79
N GLU A 136 -9.67 7.29 -8.95
CA GLU A 136 -10.58 8.01 -8.06
C GLU A 136 -11.00 7.19 -6.84
N GLY A 137 -10.64 5.90 -6.79
CA GLY A 137 -10.98 5.00 -5.68
C GLY A 137 -12.43 4.54 -5.65
N LEU A 138 -13.13 4.60 -6.78
CA LEU A 138 -14.55 4.26 -6.90
C LEU A 138 -14.79 2.75 -7.08
N GLY A 139 -13.83 2.02 -7.65
CA GLY A 139 -13.97 0.60 -8.00
C GLY A 139 -13.82 -0.37 -6.82
N GLY A 140 -13.61 0.14 -5.61
CA GLY A 140 -13.37 -0.67 -4.42
C GLY A 140 -11.92 -0.67 -3.96
N TYR A 141 -11.61 -1.55 -3.00
CA TYR A 141 -10.26 -1.60 -2.42
C TYR A 141 -9.84 -3.02 -2.04
N ILE A 142 -8.53 -3.22 -2.00
CA ILE A 142 -7.87 -4.36 -1.37
C ILE A 142 -7.14 -3.82 -0.13
N ARG A 143 -7.47 -4.37 1.03
CA ARG A 143 -6.80 -4.03 2.28
C ARG A 143 -6.13 -5.27 2.84
N ASN A 144 -4.82 -5.19 3.01
CA ASN A 144 -4.04 -6.23 3.65
C ASN A 144 -3.52 -5.71 5.01
N LYS A 145 -4.00 -6.33 6.08
CA LYS A 145 -3.54 -6.08 7.45
C LYS A 145 -2.64 -7.23 7.87
N THR A 146 -1.38 -6.95 8.15
CA THR A 146 -0.45 -7.94 8.69
C THR A 146 -0.04 -7.56 10.10
N ASN A 147 0.06 -8.54 10.97
CA ASN A 147 0.53 -8.39 12.32
C ASN A 147 1.56 -9.50 12.59
N PHE A 148 2.79 -9.11 12.78
CA PHE A 148 3.90 -9.99 13.04
C PHE A 148 4.51 -9.68 14.41
N ASN A 149 4.68 -10.70 15.25
CA ASN A 149 5.26 -10.59 16.58
C ASN A 149 6.23 -11.72 16.80
N THR A 150 7.39 -11.40 17.32
CA THR A 150 8.39 -12.35 17.79
C THR A 150 8.65 -12.06 19.27
N ILE A 151 8.56 -13.09 20.09
CA ILE A 151 8.93 -13.05 21.50
C ILE A 151 10.01 -14.09 21.70
N SER A 152 11.17 -13.69 22.23
CA SER A 152 12.24 -14.64 22.58
C SER A 152 12.75 -14.42 23.99
N ALA A 153 13.00 -15.53 24.64
CA ALA A 153 13.70 -15.59 25.92
C ALA A 153 14.99 -16.35 25.76
N THR A 154 16.07 -15.76 26.22
CA THR A 154 17.41 -16.34 26.14
C THR A 154 18.02 -16.40 27.54
N LEU A 155 18.48 -17.56 27.94
CA LEU A 155 19.23 -17.76 29.17
C LEU A 155 20.68 -18.06 28.78
N ASN A 156 21.60 -17.26 29.28
CA ASN A 156 23.04 -17.46 29.09
C ASN A 156 23.68 -17.65 30.46
N TYR A 157 24.40 -18.76 30.64
CA TYR A 157 25.14 -19.07 31.87
C TYR A 157 26.59 -19.34 31.60
N GLU A 158 27.44 -18.44 32.07
CA GLU A 158 28.89 -18.62 32.08
C GLU A 158 29.31 -19.54 33.24
N LEU A 159 29.93 -20.66 32.93
CA LEU A 159 30.28 -21.64 33.94
C LEU A 159 31.48 -21.18 34.78
N PRO A 160 31.29 -20.92 36.07
CA PRO A 160 32.37 -20.34 36.89
C PRO A 160 33.55 -21.31 37.12
N PHE A 161 33.33 -22.61 36.93
CA PHE A 161 34.34 -23.66 37.11
C PHE A 161 35.08 -24.05 35.81
N LEU A 162 34.57 -23.61 34.64
CA LEU A 162 35.17 -23.84 33.32
C LEU A 162 35.34 -22.50 32.60
N LYS A 163 36.49 -21.87 32.80
CA LYS A 163 36.75 -20.55 32.18
C LYS A 163 36.61 -20.59 30.66
N GLY A 164 35.78 -19.69 30.14
CA GLY A 164 35.54 -19.54 28.70
C GLY A 164 34.42 -20.44 28.17
N MET A 165 33.71 -21.18 29.01
CA MET A 165 32.58 -22.02 28.62
C MET A 165 31.26 -21.42 29.12
N SER A 166 30.27 -21.35 28.22
CA SER A 166 28.92 -20.90 28.54
C SER A 166 27.86 -21.86 27.98
N ILE A 167 26.73 -21.91 28.67
CA ILE A 167 25.53 -22.63 28.25
C ILE A 167 24.55 -21.59 27.77
N TYR A 168 23.98 -21.79 26.59
CA TYR A 168 23.00 -20.93 25.97
C TYR A 168 21.73 -21.70 25.68
N LEU A 169 20.59 -21.20 26.18
CA LEU A 169 19.27 -21.72 25.91
C LEU A 169 18.40 -20.59 25.38
N LYS A 170 17.77 -20.79 24.23
CA LYS A 170 16.85 -19.81 23.62
C LYS A 170 15.53 -20.47 23.28
N ALA A 171 14.44 -19.83 23.67
CA ALA A 171 13.09 -20.12 23.23
C ALA A 171 12.55 -18.91 22.44
N THR A 172 11.90 -19.19 21.31
CA THR A 172 11.32 -18.14 20.46
C THR A 172 9.92 -18.56 20.03
N VAL A 173 9.00 -17.61 20.09
CA VAL A 173 7.63 -17.76 19.58
C VAL A 173 7.37 -16.68 18.57
N ASP A 174 7.00 -17.08 17.37
CA ASP A 174 6.59 -16.21 16.29
C ASP A 174 5.09 -16.31 16.06
N ASN A 175 4.43 -15.17 15.95
CA ASN A 175 3.03 -15.08 15.57
C ASN A 175 2.91 -14.18 14.34
N ASN A 176 2.40 -14.74 13.26
CA ASN A 176 2.12 -14.01 12.01
C ASN A 176 0.65 -14.16 11.65
N ASN A 177 -0.06 -13.06 11.64
CA ASN A 177 -1.46 -13.00 11.22
C ASN A 177 -1.61 -12.02 10.06
N SER A 178 -2.26 -12.48 8.99
CA SER A 178 -2.56 -11.66 7.81
C SER A 178 -4.05 -11.76 7.49
N ILE A 179 -4.70 -10.61 7.40
CA ILE A 179 -6.10 -10.47 7.02
C ILE A 179 -6.15 -9.68 5.70
N ASN A 180 -6.61 -10.34 4.67
CA ASN A 180 -6.85 -9.71 3.38
C ASN A 180 -8.36 -9.47 3.21
N THR A 181 -8.73 -8.23 2.95
CA THR A 181 -10.12 -7.82 2.71
C THR A 181 -10.20 -7.20 1.33
N THR A 182 -10.99 -7.79 0.45
CA THR A 182 -11.30 -7.25 -0.85
C THR A 182 -12.74 -6.76 -0.86
N PHE A 183 -12.93 -5.52 -1.23
CA PHE A 183 -14.24 -4.94 -1.50
C PHE A 183 -14.24 -4.47 -2.96
N SER A 184 -15.19 -4.97 -3.74
CA SER A 184 -15.41 -4.54 -5.12
C SER A 184 -16.73 -3.77 -5.17
N SER A 185 -16.66 -2.53 -5.63
CA SER A 185 -17.87 -1.74 -5.90
C SER A 185 -18.42 -2.14 -7.27
N PRO A 186 -19.75 -2.31 -7.43
CA PRO A 186 -20.31 -2.49 -8.75
C PRO A 186 -19.98 -1.27 -9.60
N GLU A 187 -19.51 -1.54 -10.80
CA GLU A 187 -19.18 -0.51 -11.77
C GLU A 187 -20.46 0.07 -12.35
N THR A 188 -20.69 1.36 -12.13
CA THR A 188 -21.77 2.10 -12.80
C THR A 188 -21.16 2.87 -13.96
N THR A 189 -21.16 2.24 -15.13
CA THR A 189 -20.69 2.85 -16.37
C THR A 189 -21.81 2.89 -17.38
N ARG A 190 -21.77 3.85 -18.29
CA ARG A 190 -22.72 3.95 -19.39
C ARG A 190 -22.06 3.66 -20.73
N THR A 191 -22.76 2.92 -21.56
CA THR A 191 -22.43 2.74 -22.97
C THR A 191 -23.18 3.75 -23.82
N PHE A 192 -22.51 4.32 -24.78
CA PHE A 192 -23.17 5.01 -25.89
C PHE A 192 -23.87 3.94 -26.77
N SER A 193 -25.07 3.56 -26.45
CA SER A 193 -25.80 2.52 -27.21
C SER A 193 -26.60 3.05 -28.39
N THR A 194 -26.69 4.36 -28.58
CA THR A 194 -27.38 4.96 -29.72
C THR A 194 -26.72 6.28 -30.11
N ILE A 195 -25.74 6.19 -30.98
CA ILE A 195 -25.48 7.29 -31.90
C ILE A 195 -26.56 7.11 -32.99
N PRO A 196 -27.47 8.05 -33.23
CA PRO A 196 -28.14 8.09 -34.50
C PRO A 196 -27.06 8.10 -35.56
N ALA A 197 -27.18 7.25 -36.58
CA ALA A 197 -26.24 7.28 -37.69
C ALA A 197 -26.05 8.75 -38.12
N PRO A 198 -24.80 9.22 -38.34
CA PRO A 198 -24.60 10.58 -38.79
C PRO A 198 -25.50 10.78 -39.98
N GLU A 199 -26.39 11.76 -39.87
CA GLU A 199 -27.15 12.19 -41.05
C GLU A 199 -26.14 12.42 -42.15
N THR A 200 -26.31 11.78 -43.27
CA THR A 200 -25.43 11.82 -44.43
C THR A 200 -25.03 13.24 -44.68
N LEU A 201 -23.71 13.48 -44.60
CA LEU A 201 -23.14 14.76 -45.03
C LEU A 201 -23.73 15.13 -46.40
N PRO A 202 -24.27 16.33 -46.55
CA PRO A 202 -24.70 16.79 -47.87
C PRO A 202 -23.49 16.81 -48.79
N ALA A 203 -23.66 16.30 -50.00
CA ALA A 203 -22.67 16.20 -51.08
C ALA A 203 -22.04 17.54 -51.41
#